data_901fbf10ff1587264350ee4255e5a307
#
_entry.id   901fbf10ff1587264350ee4255e5a307
#
_cell.length_a   1.000
_cell.length_b   1.000
_cell.length_c   1.000
_cell.angle_alpha   90.00
_cell.angle_beta   90.00
_cell.angle_gamma   90.00
#
_symmetry.space_group_name_H-M   'P 1'
#
loop_
_entity.id
_entity.type
_entity.pdbx_description
1 polymer ?
#
loop_
_entity_poly.entity_id
_entity_poly.type
_entity_poly.pdbx_seq_one_letter_code
_entity_poly.pdbx_strand_id
1 'polypeptide(L)'
;ALEGFAGQSGTRVIVFYPDGGVSEAQKLQMVTQEGDNVRVVAVEGNFDDAQTGVKRIFTSQTVREQLNARGIVLSSANSINLGRLLPQIAYYFSAYADSVLQGVIAPGEPLNVCVPTGNFGNILAAAYARRMGLPLGRLICASNRNHILTDFIRTGIYDRRREFYTTSSPSMDILISSNLERMLFELSGRDDMCVCEWMDSLRENGIYALHGSALRTLQEEFFGGWANESATEAAIAKTF
;
A
#
# COMPACT_ATOMS: atom_id res chain seq x y z
N ALA A 1 10.29 10.08 -0.61
CA ALA A 1 9.96 11.06 -1.67
C ALA A 1 10.59 12.43 -1.36
N LEU A 2 10.45 12.93 -0.13
CA LEU A 2 11.07 14.22 0.26
C LEU A 2 12.55 14.23 -0.06
N GLU A 3 13.32 13.31 0.49
CA GLU A 3 14.77 13.19 0.28
C GLU A 3 15.12 13.03 -1.21
N GLY A 4 14.44 12.12 -1.92
CA GLY A 4 14.76 11.81 -3.31
C GLY A 4 14.46 12.95 -4.31
N PHE A 5 13.62 13.91 -3.93
CA PHE A 5 13.28 15.06 -4.77
C PHE A 5 13.82 16.39 -4.23
N ALA A 6 14.42 16.41 -3.03
CA ALA A 6 15.02 17.60 -2.48
C ALA A 6 16.11 18.14 -3.43
N GLY A 7 16.05 19.43 -3.72
CA GLY A 7 16.99 20.11 -4.62
C GLY A 7 16.88 19.78 -6.12
N GLN A 8 15.94 18.90 -6.53
CA GLN A 8 15.74 18.59 -7.95
C GLN A 8 15.05 19.75 -8.67
N SER A 9 15.70 20.27 -9.73
CA SER A 9 15.16 21.38 -10.51
C SER A 9 13.85 20.96 -11.21
N GLY A 10 12.92 21.89 -11.36
CA GLY A 10 11.63 21.63 -12.02
C GLY A 10 10.65 20.83 -11.19
N THR A 11 11.03 20.39 -9.98
CA THR A 11 10.18 19.60 -9.08
C THR A 11 9.84 20.39 -7.82
N ARG A 12 8.61 20.27 -7.34
CA ARG A 12 8.17 20.76 -6.03
C ARG A 12 7.43 19.65 -5.30
N VAL A 13 7.74 19.46 -4.03
CA VAL A 13 7.11 18.42 -3.20
C VAL A 13 6.37 19.08 -2.06
N ILE A 14 5.11 18.74 -1.90
CA ILE A 14 4.29 19.14 -0.75
C ILE A 14 3.79 17.86 -0.09
N VAL A 15 4.12 17.69 1.20
CA VAL A 15 3.63 16.58 2.01
C VAL A 15 2.61 17.11 3.01
N PHE A 16 1.45 16.50 3.03
CA PHE A 16 0.42 16.73 4.04
C PHE A 16 0.42 15.58 5.04
N TYR A 17 0.33 15.90 6.32
CA TYR A 17 0.18 14.90 7.39
C TYR A 17 -0.88 15.38 8.40
N PRO A 18 -1.64 14.46 9.02
CA PRO A 18 -2.60 14.82 10.04
C PRO A 18 -1.87 15.23 11.33
N ASP A 19 -2.19 16.39 11.88
CA ASP A 19 -1.63 16.85 13.15
C ASP A 19 -2.10 15.93 14.28
N GLY A 20 -1.16 15.39 15.05
CA GLY A 20 -1.43 14.37 16.07
C GLY A 20 -1.72 12.96 15.52
N GLY A 21 -1.76 12.76 14.18
CA GLY A 21 -2.05 11.46 13.56
C GLY A 21 -0.81 10.68 13.07
N VAL A 22 0.39 11.13 13.42
CA VAL A 22 1.67 10.46 13.10
C VAL A 22 2.53 10.39 14.35
N SER A 23 3.45 9.42 14.42
CA SER A 23 4.40 9.34 15.53
C SER A 23 5.35 10.54 15.54
N GLU A 24 5.90 10.90 16.70
CA GLU A 24 6.85 12.00 16.80
C GLU A 24 8.08 11.79 15.90
N ALA A 25 8.58 10.56 15.81
CA ALA A 25 9.67 10.22 14.91
C ALA A 25 9.31 10.46 13.43
N GLN A 26 8.11 10.07 13.00
CA GLN A 26 7.63 10.32 11.64
C GLN A 26 7.45 11.81 11.36
N LYS A 27 6.91 12.56 12.34
CA LYS A 27 6.78 14.02 12.25
C LYS A 27 8.15 14.67 12.08
N LEU A 28 9.11 14.33 12.93
CA LEU A 28 10.48 14.85 12.84
C LEU A 28 11.13 14.52 11.49
N GLN A 29 11.01 13.29 10.99
CA GLN A 29 11.53 12.91 9.68
C GLN A 29 10.97 13.76 8.53
N MET A 30 9.73 14.23 8.64
CA MET A 30 9.11 15.09 7.62
C MET A 30 9.53 16.56 7.80
N VAL A 31 9.40 17.11 9.01
CA VAL A 31 9.56 18.54 9.24
C VAL A 31 11.02 19.01 9.25
N THR A 32 11.97 18.10 9.49
CA THR A 32 13.41 18.39 9.43
C THR A 32 14.00 18.22 8.02
N GLN A 33 13.18 17.81 7.05
CA GLN A 33 13.66 17.65 5.68
C GLN A 33 14.02 19.00 5.08
N GLU A 34 15.26 19.18 4.67
CA GLU A 34 15.78 20.37 4.02
C GLU A 34 15.49 20.36 2.50
N GLY A 35 15.32 21.53 1.92
CA GLY A 35 15.14 21.72 0.48
C GLY A 35 14.22 22.88 0.14
N ASP A 36 14.67 23.79 -0.73
CA ASP A 36 13.90 24.96 -1.15
C ASP A 36 12.62 24.61 -1.92
N ASN A 37 12.60 23.43 -2.52
CA ASN A 37 11.49 22.89 -3.29
C ASN A 37 10.58 21.93 -2.50
N VAL A 38 10.82 21.76 -1.20
CA VAL A 38 10.07 20.88 -0.30
C VAL A 38 9.25 21.68 0.67
N ARG A 39 8.00 21.28 0.92
CA ARG A 39 7.12 21.85 1.95
C ARG A 39 6.37 20.75 2.67
N VAL A 40 6.25 20.89 3.97
CA VAL A 40 5.50 19.97 4.84
C VAL A 40 4.41 20.77 5.53
N VAL A 41 3.19 20.27 5.49
CA VAL A 41 1.99 20.94 5.98
C VAL A 41 1.22 20.01 6.91
N ALA A 42 1.04 20.44 8.15
CA ALA A 42 0.13 19.80 9.09
C ALA A 42 -1.32 20.13 8.73
N VAL A 43 -2.20 19.15 8.80
CA VAL A 43 -3.64 19.30 8.52
C VAL A 43 -4.41 18.93 9.77
N GLU A 44 -5.32 19.80 10.19
CA GLU A 44 -6.29 19.46 11.24
C GLU A 44 -7.26 18.41 10.70
N GLY A 45 -7.28 17.22 11.30
CA GLY A 45 -8.09 16.09 10.87
C GLY A 45 -7.30 14.78 10.93
N ASN A 46 -7.80 13.77 10.25
CA ASN A 46 -7.18 12.46 10.17
C ASN A 46 -6.52 12.21 8.80
N PHE A 47 -5.94 11.03 8.63
CA PHE A 47 -5.26 10.66 7.38
C PHE A 47 -6.21 10.61 6.18
N ASP A 48 -7.46 10.19 6.39
CA ASP A 48 -8.48 10.12 5.33
C ASP A 48 -8.92 11.53 4.88
N ASP A 49 -8.95 12.50 5.79
CA ASP A 49 -9.25 13.90 5.47
C ASP A 49 -8.14 14.48 4.57
N ALA A 50 -6.89 14.28 4.94
CA ALA A 50 -5.74 14.72 4.14
C ALA A 50 -5.74 14.06 2.75
N GLN A 51 -5.99 12.75 2.67
CA GLN A 51 -6.04 12.01 1.42
C GLN A 51 -7.21 12.46 0.54
N THR A 52 -8.37 12.70 1.13
CA THR A 52 -9.55 13.19 0.43
C THR A 52 -9.31 14.59 -0.14
N GLY A 53 -8.67 15.46 0.63
CA GLY A 53 -8.26 16.80 0.18
C GLY A 53 -7.34 16.73 -1.04
N VAL A 54 -6.32 15.89 -1.00
CA VAL A 54 -5.41 15.66 -2.13
C VAL A 54 -6.15 15.11 -3.35
N LYS A 55 -7.03 14.12 -3.19
CA LYS A 55 -7.84 13.58 -4.31
C LYS A 55 -8.71 14.66 -4.95
N ARG A 56 -9.34 15.54 -4.16
CA ARG A 56 -10.14 16.68 -4.67
C ARG A 56 -9.29 17.63 -5.51
N ILE A 57 -8.06 17.93 -5.09
CA ILE A 57 -7.12 18.76 -5.87
C ILE A 57 -6.83 18.10 -7.22
N PHE A 58 -6.53 16.78 -7.24
CA PHE A 58 -6.22 16.04 -8.45
C PHE A 58 -7.40 15.93 -9.42
N THR A 59 -8.62 15.84 -8.92
CA THR A 59 -9.84 15.72 -9.74
C THR A 59 -10.44 17.06 -10.15
N SER A 60 -10.01 18.18 -9.53
CA SER A 60 -10.52 19.52 -9.85
C SER A 60 -10.02 20.00 -11.21
N GLN A 61 -10.94 20.18 -12.14
CA GLN A 61 -10.64 20.73 -13.46
C GLN A 61 -10.10 22.16 -13.37
N THR A 62 -10.71 23.00 -12.54
CA THR A 62 -10.28 24.40 -12.34
C THR A 62 -8.84 24.48 -11.85
N VAL A 63 -8.46 23.66 -10.86
CA VAL A 63 -7.08 23.62 -10.35
C VAL A 63 -6.11 23.14 -11.44
N ARG A 64 -6.50 22.11 -12.20
CA ARG A 64 -5.70 21.58 -13.30
C ARG A 64 -5.44 22.64 -14.37
N GLU A 65 -6.47 23.38 -14.79
CA GLU A 65 -6.35 24.45 -15.78
C GLU A 65 -5.43 25.58 -15.30
N GLN A 66 -5.60 26.02 -14.04
CA GLN A 66 -4.75 27.05 -13.45
C GLN A 66 -3.28 26.65 -13.34
N LEU A 67 -3.01 25.39 -13.03
CA LEU A 67 -1.65 24.85 -12.93
C LEU A 67 -1.03 24.67 -14.32
N ASN A 68 -1.79 24.11 -15.27
CA ASN A 68 -1.34 23.95 -16.65
C ASN A 68 -0.97 25.29 -17.31
N ALA A 69 -1.76 26.35 -17.06
CA ALA A 69 -1.45 27.70 -17.52
C ALA A 69 -0.09 28.24 -16.99
N ARG A 70 0.41 27.64 -15.91
CA ARG A 70 1.73 27.95 -15.31
C ARG A 70 2.81 26.92 -15.65
N GLY A 71 2.52 25.97 -16.54
CA GLY A 71 3.43 24.88 -16.89
C GLY A 71 3.63 23.84 -15.76
N ILE A 72 2.69 23.76 -14.80
CA ILE A 72 2.78 22.86 -13.64
C ILE A 72 1.85 21.67 -13.87
N VAL A 73 2.41 20.46 -13.73
CA VAL A 73 1.68 19.18 -13.78
C VAL A 73 1.70 18.54 -12.40
N LEU A 74 0.52 18.14 -11.91
CA LEU A 74 0.42 17.40 -10.66
C LEU A 74 0.81 15.94 -10.87
N SER A 75 1.60 15.42 -9.93
CA SER A 75 1.90 14.00 -9.80
C SER A 75 1.78 13.59 -8.33
N SER A 76 1.52 12.32 -8.07
CA SER A 76 1.42 11.80 -6.72
C SER A 76 2.61 10.92 -6.39
N ALA A 77 3.26 11.20 -5.27
CA ALA A 77 4.27 10.31 -4.68
C ALA A 77 3.64 9.26 -3.72
N ASN A 78 2.32 9.13 -3.71
CA ASN A 78 1.58 8.16 -2.92
C ASN A 78 1.80 6.73 -3.45
N SER A 79 1.52 5.72 -2.62
CA SER A 79 1.60 4.30 -2.96
C SER A 79 0.71 3.87 -4.13
N ILE A 80 -0.33 4.64 -4.47
CA ILE A 80 -1.17 4.40 -5.66
C ILE A 80 -0.47 4.71 -6.98
N ASN A 81 0.65 5.44 -6.96
CA ASN A 81 1.40 5.75 -8.18
C ASN A 81 2.09 4.49 -8.69
N LEU A 82 1.81 4.12 -9.94
CA LEU A 82 2.44 2.98 -10.61
C LEU A 82 3.97 3.07 -10.61
N GLY A 83 4.53 4.29 -10.73
CA GLY A 83 5.96 4.56 -10.65
C GLY A 83 6.58 4.20 -9.29
N ARG A 84 5.78 4.05 -8.22
CA ARG A 84 6.23 3.51 -6.93
C ARG A 84 6.07 2.00 -6.82
N LEU A 85 5.13 1.42 -7.56
CA LEU A 85 4.88 -0.02 -7.55
C LEU A 85 5.91 -0.77 -8.39
N LEU A 86 6.15 -0.32 -9.61
CA LEU A 86 7.01 -1.03 -10.56
C LEU A 86 8.44 -1.30 -10.06
N PRO A 87 9.17 -0.32 -9.46
CA PRO A 87 10.51 -0.59 -8.93
C PRO A 87 10.53 -1.64 -7.81
N GLN A 88 9.42 -1.80 -7.08
CA GLN A 88 9.33 -2.80 -6.00
C GLN A 88 9.34 -4.23 -6.52
N ILE A 89 8.99 -4.46 -7.78
CA ILE A 89 9.10 -5.78 -8.41
C ILE A 89 10.56 -6.24 -8.40
N ALA A 90 11.51 -5.34 -8.66
CA ALA A 90 12.94 -5.64 -8.67
C ALA A 90 13.45 -6.14 -7.31
N TYR A 91 12.85 -5.72 -6.19
CA TYR A 91 13.25 -6.19 -4.84
C TYR A 91 13.12 -7.71 -4.71
N TYR A 92 12.06 -8.28 -5.28
CA TYR A 92 11.81 -9.72 -5.21
C TYR A 92 12.77 -10.52 -6.09
N PHE A 93 13.12 -9.99 -7.26
CA PHE A 93 14.16 -10.61 -8.11
C PHE A 93 15.52 -10.56 -7.43
N SER A 94 15.88 -9.42 -6.83
CA SER A 94 17.14 -9.29 -6.08
C SER A 94 17.16 -10.23 -4.87
N ALA A 95 16.12 -10.22 -4.04
CA ALA A 95 16.05 -11.09 -2.87
C ALA A 95 16.09 -12.58 -3.23
N TYR A 96 15.45 -12.98 -4.32
CA TYR A 96 15.52 -14.36 -4.82
C TYR A 96 16.93 -14.71 -5.28
N ALA A 97 17.55 -13.86 -6.09
CA ALA A 97 18.93 -14.06 -6.56
C ALA A 97 19.92 -14.15 -5.41
N ASP A 98 19.81 -13.28 -4.42
CA ASP A 98 20.66 -13.28 -3.22
C ASP A 98 20.46 -14.57 -2.41
N SER A 99 19.21 -15.05 -2.27
CA SER A 99 18.92 -16.30 -1.56
C SER A 99 19.54 -17.52 -2.25
N VAL A 100 19.54 -17.54 -3.58
CA VAL A 100 20.21 -18.58 -4.37
C VAL A 100 21.74 -18.47 -4.26
N LEU A 101 22.29 -17.27 -4.38
CA LEU A 101 23.74 -17.04 -4.29
C LEU A 101 24.29 -17.40 -2.91
N GLN A 102 23.53 -17.20 -1.86
CA GLN A 102 23.88 -17.56 -0.48
C GLN A 102 23.63 -19.04 -0.17
N GLY A 103 23.08 -19.82 -1.11
CA GLY A 103 22.77 -21.23 -0.92
C GLY A 103 21.62 -21.49 0.06
N VAL A 104 20.76 -20.50 0.32
CA VAL A 104 19.57 -20.66 1.18
C VAL A 104 18.50 -21.47 0.49
N ILE A 105 18.37 -21.32 -0.83
CA ILE A 105 17.49 -22.08 -1.70
C ILE A 105 18.23 -22.53 -2.97
N ALA A 106 17.78 -23.61 -3.59
CA ALA A 106 18.26 -24.03 -4.90
C ALA A 106 17.67 -23.18 -6.04
N PRO A 107 18.36 -23.04 -7.20
CA PRO A 107 17.79 -22.40 -8.36
C PRO A 107 16.47 -23.06 -8.79
N GLY A 108 15.39 -22.28 -8.93
CA GLY A 108 14.05 -22.77 -9.27
C GLY A 108 13.22 -23.22 -8.06
N GLU A 109 13.81 -23.31 -6.88
CA GLU A 109 13.06 -23.60 -5.65
C GLU A 109 12.16 -22.42 -5.25
N PRO A 110 10.86 -22.66 -4.91
CA PRO A 110 9.93 -21.59 -4.58
C PRO A 110 10.29 -20.89 -3.26
N LEU A 111 10.44 -19.58 -3.29
CA LEU A 111 10.63 -18.74 -2.10
C LEU A 111 9.30 -18.21 -1.57
N ASN A 112 8.96 -18.53 -0.31
CA ASN A 112 7.83 -17.90 0.37
C ASN A 112 8.24 -16.52 0.88
N VAL A 113 7.35 -15.53 0.71
CA VAL A 113 7.58 -14.16 1.17
C VAL A 113 6.50 -13.70 2.13
N CYS A 114 6.92 -13.10 3.25
CA CYS A 114 6.01 -12.49 4.22
C CYS A 114 6.15 -10.98 4.14
N VAL A 115 5.03 -10.31 3.88
CA VAL A 115 5.00 -8.86 3.66
C VAL A 115 4.06 -8.21 4.66
N PRO A 116 4.58 -7.41 5.62
CA PRO A 116 3.76 -6.51 6.42
C PRO A 116 3.00 -5.56 5.50
N THR A 117 1.66 -5.65 5.50
CA THR A 117 0.86 -5.09 4.42
C THR A 117 -0.17 -4.09 4.93
N GLY A 118 -0.08 -2.85 4.45
CA GLY A 118 -1.12 -1.81 4.54
C GLY A 118 -1.78 -1.63 3.16
N ASN A 119 -1.24 -0.72 2.35
CA ASN A 119 -1.80 -0.33 1.04
C ASN A 119 -1.59 -1.35 -0.10
N PHE A 120 -1.23 -2.58 0.20
CA PHE A 120 -1.08 -3.70 -0.73
C PHE A 120 -0.02 -3.51 -1.85
N GLY A 121 0.69 -2.39 -1.90
CA GLY A 121 1.63 -2.09 -2.99
C GLY A 121 2.79 -3.06 -3.09
N ASN A 122 3.47 -3.32 -1.98
CA ASN A 122 4.65 -4.17 -1.96
C ASN A 122 4.31 -5.65 -2.23
N ILE A 123 3.26 -6.20 -1.60
CA ILE A 123 2.85 -7.59 -1.86
C ILE A 123 2.27 -7.78 -3.28
N LEU A 124 1.64 -6.74 -3.86
CA LEU A 124 1.22 -6.72 -5.25
C LEU A 124 2.42 -6.79 -6.20
N ALA A 125 3.52 -6.11 -5.87
CA ALA A 125 4.77 -6.22 -6.63
C ALA A 125 5.32 -7.66 -6.60
N ALA A 126 5.21 -8.37 -5.47
CA ALA A 126 5.54 -9.79 -5.38
C ALA A 126 4.65 -10.65 -6.30
N ALA A 127 3.34 -10.38 -6.30
CA ALA A 127 2.41 -11.09 -7.19
C ALA A 127 2.75 -10.86 -8.67
N TYR A 128 3.13 -9.65 -9.04
CA TYR A 128 3.60 -9.36 -10.39
C TYR A 128 4.94 -10.05 -10.70
N ALA A 129 5.91 -10.05 -9.78
CA ALA A 129 7.17 -10.77 -9.95
C ALA A 129 6.93 -12.27 -10.22
N ARG A 130 6.00 -12.90 -9.46
CA ARG A 130 5.61 -14.30 -9.67
C ARG A 130 4.98 -14.52 -11.06
N ARG A 131 4.10 -13.63 -11.51
CA ARG A 131 3.50 -13.68 -12.86
C ARG A 131 4.52 -13.43 -13.98
N MET A 132 5.62 -12.75 -13.68
CA MET A 132 6.76 -12.61 -14.60
C MET A 132 7.67 -13.85 -14.63
N GLY A 133 7.37 -14.89 -13.84
CA GLY A 133 8.07 -16.16 -13.82
C GLY A 133 9.07 -16.33 -12.67
N LEU A 134 9.14 -15.39 -11.73
CA LEU A 134 9.96 -15.56 -10.52
C LEU A 134 9.39 -16.68 -9.66
N PRO A 135 10.19 -17.70 -9.24
CA PRO A 135 9.72 -18.81 -8.43
C PRO A 135 9.39 -18.33 -7.00
N LEU A 136 8.23 -17.71 -6.83
CA LEU A 136 7.68 -17.35 -5.54
C LEU A 136 6.57 -18.35 -5.16
N GLY A 137 6.65 -18.85 -3.95
CA GLY A 137 5.65 -19.71 -3.34
C GLY A 137 4.49 -18.90 -2.76
N ARG A 138 4.23 -19.04 -1.46
CA ARG A 138 3.16 -18.32 -0.78
C ARG A 138 3.50 -16.85 -0.57
N LEU A 139 2.55 -15.99 -0.89
CA LEU A 139 2.59 -14.56 -0.55
C LEU A 139 1.80 -14.36 0.76
N ILE A 140 2.53 -14.14 1.84
CA ILE A 140 1.95 -14.02 3.18
C ILE A 140 1.69 -12.53 3.45
N CYS A 141 0.41 -12.17 3.46
CA CYS A 141 -0.07 -10.84 3.83
C CYS A 141 -0.16 -10.75 5.36
N ALA A 142 0.82 -10.14 5.99
CA ALA A 142 0.85 -9.94 7.42
C ALA A 142 0.15 -8.62 7.79
N SER A 143 -0.78 -8.67 8.74
CA SER A 143 -1.54 -7.53 9.25
C SER A 143 -1.28 -7.33 10.74
N ASN A 144 -1.51 -6.12 11.23
CA ASN A 144 -1.62 -5.82 12.65
C ASN A 144 -3.09 -5.99 13.13
N ARG A 145 -3.46 -5.35 14.23
CA ARG A 145 -4.83 -5.38 14.76
C ARG A 145 -5.89 -4.91 13.76
N ASN A 146 -5.53 -4.07 12.77
CA ASN A 146 -6.38 -3.71 11.64
C ASN A 146 -6.28 -4.77 10.54
N HIS A 147 -6.77 -5.98 10.80
CA HIS A 147 -6.55 -7.18 9.97
C HIS A 147 -7.59 -7.39 8.85
N ILE A 148 -8.11 -6.30 8.26
CA ILE A 148 -9.11 -6.38 7.19
C ILE A 148 -8.64 -7.19 5.99
N LEU A 149 -7.36 -7.08 5.61
CA LEU A 149 -6.78 -7.85 4.50
C LEU A 149 -6.70 -9.34 4.83
N THR A 150 -6.35 -9.68 6.07
CA THR A 150 -6.32 -11.08 6.53
C THR A 150 -7.70 -11.72 6.44
N ASP A 151 -8.74 -11.02 6.91
CA ASP A 151 -10.12 -11.51 6.85
C ASP A 151 -10.59 -11.62 5.41
N PHE A 152 -10.30 -10.63 4.56
CA PHE A 152 -10.61 -10.64 3.15
C PHE A 152 -10.00 -11.86 2.43
N ILE A 153 -8.71 -12.12 2.62
CA ILE A 153 -8.03 -13.27 2.02
C ILE A 153 -8.67 -14.59 2.47
N ARG A 154 -9.04 -14.69 3.75
CA ARG A 154 -9.62 -15.91 4.33
C ARG A 154 -11.06 -16.16 3.89
N THR A 155 -11.86 -15.10 3.79
CA THR A 155 -13.31 -15.22 3.60
C THR A 155 -13.80 -14.76 2.25
N GLY A 156 -13.02 -13.97 1.52
CA GLY A 156 -13.45 -13.25 0.31
C GLY A 156 -14.29 -12.01 0.61
N ILE A 157 -14.56 -11.70 1.87
CA ILE A 157 -15.40 -10.57 2.27
C ILE A 157 -14.52 -9.42 2.73
N TYR A 158 -14.59 -8.29 2.03
CA TYR A 158 -13.95 -7.04 2.42
C TYR A 158 -14.97 -6.14 3.10
N ASP A 159 -14.90 -6.00 4.42
CA ASP A 159 -15.84 -5.22 5.21
C ASP A 159 -15.10 -4.13 6.00
N ARG A 160 -15.24 -2.87 5.56
CA ARG A 160 -14.63 -1.70 6.22
C ARG A 160 -15.44 -1.17 7.42
N ARG A 161 -16.60 -1.73 7.69
CA ARG A 161 -17.51 -1.32 8.78
C ARG A 161 -17.05 -1.91 10.10
N ARG A 162 -15.83 -1.59 10.50
CA ARG A 162 -15.17 -2.07 11.72
C ARG A 162 -14.46 -0.92 12.42
N GLU A 163 -14.12 -1.15 13.67
CA GLU A 163 -13.34 -0.21 14.45
C GLU A 163 -11.94 -0.05 13.86
N PHE A 164 -11.42 1.19 13.87
CA PHE A 164 -10.05 1.51 13.50
C PHE A 164 -9.19 1.59 14.77
N TYR A 165 -8.05 0.95 14.75
CA TYR A 165 -7.10 0.93 15.87
C TYR A 165 -5.82 1.64 15.48
N THR A 166 -5.35 2.57 16.33
CA THR A 166 -4.00 3.12 16.23
C THR A 166 -3.04 2.15 16.91
N THR A 167 -2.01 1.70 16.19
CA THR A 167 -1.08 0.68 16.65
C THR A 167 0.36 1.15 16.65
N SER A 168 1.27 0.34 17.19
CA SER A 168 2.72 0.56 17.14
C SER A 168 3.30 0.41 15.72
N SER A 169 2.51 -0.09 14.76
CA SER A 169 2.86 -0.25 13.35
C SER A 169 1.98 0.60 12.41
N PRO A 170 2.03 1.94 12.50
CA PRO A 170 1.06 2.84 11.88
C PRO A 170 1.01 2.75 10.35
N SER A 171 2.07 2.28 9.71
CA SER A 171 2.07 2.07 8.24
C SER A 171 1.11 0.98 7.77
N MET A 172 0.63 0.14 8.70
CA MET A 172 -0.34 -0.93 8.44
C MET A 172 -1.73 -0.60 9.01
N ASP A 173 -1.92 0.56 9.63
CA ASP A 173 -3.20 1.04 10.15
C ASP A 173 -4.08 1.52 9.00
N ILE A 174 -4.82 0.60 8.41
CA ILE A 174 -5.70 0.87 7.27
C ILE A 174 -7.05 0.16 7.42
N LEU A 175 -8.10 0.79 6.90
CA LEU A 175 -9.39 0.17 6.61
C LEU A 175 -9.66 0.09 5.10
N ILE A 176 -8.93 0.86 4.29
CA ILE A 176 -9.00 0.83 2.82
C ILE A 176 -7.59 0.66 2.27
N SER A 177 -7.38 -0.42 1.52
CA SER A 177 -6.11 -0.78 0.92
C SER A 177 -6.06 -0.34 -0.54
N SER A 178 -5.32 0.73 -0.84
CA SER A 178 -5.42 1.49 -2.08
C SER A 178 -4.95 0.76 -3.34
N ASN A 179 -4.05 -0.23 -3.24
CA ASN A 179 -3.59 -1.00 -4.40
C ASN A 179 -4.29 -2.37 -4.54
N LEU A 180 -5.17 -2.72 -3.60
CA LEU A 180 -5.93 -3.97 -3.69
C LEU A 180 -6.81 -3.99 -4.94
N GLU A 181 -7.35 -2.85 -5.34
CA GLU A 181 -8.15 -2.68 -6.56
C GLU A 181 -7.44 -3.20 -7.82
N ARG A 182 -6.11 -3.03 -7.91
CA ARG A 182 -5.31 -3.57 -9.01
C ARG A 182 -5.27 -5.10 -9.00
N MET A 183 -5.23 -5.70 -7.81
CA MET A 183 -5.31 -7.15 -7.67
C MET A 183 -6.71 -7.66 -7.98
N LEU A 184 -7.75 -6.93 -7.56
CA LEU A 184 -9.14 -7.26 -7.91
C LEU A 184 -9.36 -7.28 -9.42
N PHE A 185 -8.77 -6.34 -10.16
CA PHE A 185 -8.81 -6.33 -11.62
C PHE A 185 -8.20 -7.61 -12.22
N GLU A 186 -7.07 -8.08 -11.70
CA GLU A 186 -6.48 -9.34 -12.14
C GLU A 186 -7.33 -10.57 -11.74
N LEU A 187 -7.92 -10.55 -10.55
CA LEU A 187 -8.77 -11.65 -10.03
C LEU A 187 -10.11 -11.75 -10.77
N SER A 188 -10.64 -10.63 -11.28
CA SER A 188 -11.86 -10.61 -12.09
C SER A 188 -11.66 -11.13 -13.51
N GLY A 189 -10.41 -11.44 -13.90
CA GLY A 189 -10.07 -11.74 -15.29
C GLY A 189 -9.94 -10.47 -16.15
N ARG A 190 -9.63 -9.33 -15.52
CA ARG A 190 -9.51 -8.00 -16.11
C ARG A 190 -10.84 -7.40 -16.56
N ASP A 191 -11.88 -7.73 -15.84
CA ASP A 191 -13.22 -7.17 -16.02
C ASP A 191 -13.35 -5.89 -15.17
N ASP A 192 -13.32 -4.74 -15.83
CA ASP A 192 -13.42 -3.42 -15.21
C ASP A 192 -14.82 -3.16 -14.64
N MET A 193 -15.87 -3.67 -15.26
CA MET A 193 -17.24 -3.52 -14.76
C MET A 193 -17.43 -4.24 -13.43
N CYS A 194 -16.91 -5.46 -13.32
CA CYS A 194 -16.92 -6.22 -12.06
C CYS A 194 -16.17 -5.49 -10.94
N VAL A 195 -15.01 -4.90 -11.25
CA VAL A 195 -14.26 -4.11 -10.27
C VAL A 195 -15.01 -2.85 -9.87
N CYS A 196 -15.64 -2.15 -10.82
CA CYS A 196 -16.49 -0.99 -10.53
C CYS A 196 -17.62 -1.36 -9.56
N GLU A 197 -18.32 -2.47 -9.79
CA GLU A 197 -19.39 -2.96 -8.90
C GLU A 197 -18.90 -3.20 -7.46
N TRP A 198 -17.73 -3.84 -7.30
CA TRP A 198 -17.13 -4.06 -5.98
C TRP A 198 -16.74 -2.74 -5.30
N MET A 199 -16.16 -1.79 -6.05
CA MET A 199 -15.75 -0.49 -5.49
C MET A 199 -16.96 0.40 -5.18
N ASP A 200 -18.02 0.34 -5.98
CA ASP A 200 -19.28 1.04 -5.70
C ASP A 200 -19.94 0.47 -4.44
N SER A 201 -20.01 -0.86 -4.31
CA SER A 201 -20.51 -1.51 -3.10
C SER A 201 -19.68 -1.14 -1.86
N LEU A 202 -18.35 -1.09 -1.98
CA LEU A 202 -17.49 -0.63 -0.89
C LEU A 202 -17.77 0.82 -0.51
N ARG A 203 -18.01 1.69 -1.49
CA ARG A 203 -18.29 3.10 -1.25
C ARG A 203 -19.64 3.30 -0.58
N GLU A 204 -20.68 2.64 -1.08
CA GLU A 204 -22.07 2.84 -0.66
C GLU A 204 -22.44 2.03 0.59
N ASN A 205 -22.04 0.77 0.62
CA ASN A 205 -22.43 -0.18 1.66
C ASN A 205 -21.30 -0.51 2.66
N GLY A 206 -20.05 -0.12 2.35
CA GLY A 206 -18.87 -0.42 3.17
C GLY A 206 -18.35 -1.85 3.05
N ILE A 207 -18.90 -2.65 2.11
CA ILE A 207 -18.60 -4.08 1.99
C ILE A 207 -18.70 -4.54 0.54
N TYR A 208 -17.86 -5.51 0.17
CA TYR A 208 -18.06 -6.34 -1.03
C TYR A 208 -17.55 -7.77 -0.76
N ALA A 209 -17.91 -8.71 -1.64
CA ALA A 209 -17.48 -10.09 -1.53
C ALA A 209 -17.04 -10.65 -2.90
N LEU A 210 -15.97 -11.44 -2.87
CA LEU A 210 -15.54 -12.25 -4.00
C LEU A 210 -16.19 -13.63 -3.95
N HIS A 211 -16.50 -14.17 -5.11
CA HIS A 211 -17.05 -15.51 -5.27
C HIS A 211 -16.36 -16.30 -6.38
N GLY A 212 -16.63 -17.58 -6.46
CA GLY A 212 -16.23 -18.42 -7.58
C GLY A 212 -14.72 -18.49 -7.82
N SER A 213 -14.30 -18.22 -9.03
CA SER A 213 -12.88 -18.29 -9.44
C SER A 213 -12.03 -17.21 -8.80
N ALA A 214 -12.55 -15.98 -8.67
CA ALA A 214 -11.82 -14.87 -8.07
C ALA A 214 -11.43 -15.16 -6.61
N LEU A 215 -12.35 -15.74 -5.83
CA LEU A 215 -12.08 -16.14 -4.44
C LEU A 215 -11.05 -17.27 -4.39
N ARG A 216 -11.19 -18.29 -5.22
CA ARG A 216 -10.22 -19.42 -5.25
C ARG A 216 -8.82 -18.92 -5.58
N THR A 217 -8.67 -18.11 -6.63
CA THR A 217 -7.37 -17.55 -7.01
C THR A 217 -6.77 -16.68 -5.91
N LEU A 218 -7.58 -15.85 -5.24
CA LEU A 218 -7.11 -15.06 -4.09
C LEU A 218 -6.51 -15.96 -3.00
N GLN A 219 -7.21 -17.05 -2.64
CA GLN A 219 -6.81 -17.97 -1.58
C GLN A 219 -5.65 -18.91 -1.96
N GLU A 220 -5.48 -19.18 -3.23
CA GLU A 220 -4.33 -19.92 -3.78
C GLU A 220 -3.07 -19.02 -3.81
N GLU A 221 -3.23 -17.75 -4.15
CA GLU A 221 -2.11 -16.81 -4.27
C GLU A 221 -1.63 -16.26 -2.93
N PHE A 222 -2.53 -15.99 -2.01
CA PHE A 222 -2.23 -15.27 -0.78
C PHE A 222 -2.62 -16.06 0.47
N PHE A 223 -1.82 -15.85 1.51
CA PHE A 223 -2.14 -16.32 2.86
C PHE A 223 -2.25 -15.11 3.79
N GLY A 224 -3.37 -14.98 4.51
CA GLY A 224 -3.59 -13.90 5.48
C GLY A 224 -3.23 -14.31 6.90
N GLY A 225 -2.38 -13.53 7.54
CA GLY A 225 -2.03 -13.67 8.95
C GLY A 225 -2.01 -12.31 9.66
N TRP A 226 -2.20 -12.29 10.98
CA TRP A 226 -2.13 -11.07 11.76
C TRP A 226 -1.59 -11.31 13.17
N ALA A 227 -1.04 -10.26 13.78
CA ALA A 227 -0.60 -10.24 15.16
C ALA A 227 -1.23 -9.04 15.90
N ASN A 228 -1.58 -9.23 17.17
CA ASN A 228 -1.97 -8.12 18.04
C ASN A 228 -0.75 -7.39 18.61
N GLU A 229 -0.96 -6.25 19.27
CA GLU A 229 0.11 -5.44 19.85
C GLU A 229 1.00 -6.24 20.81
N SER A 230 0.39 -6.99 21.71
CA SER A 230 1.15 -7.80 22.71
C SER A 230 2.06 -8.84 22.04
N ALA A 231 1.59 -9.51 20.98
CA ALA A 231 2.39 -10.46 20.22
C ALA A 231 3.51 -9.76 19.44
N THR A 232 3.23 -8.57 18.91
CA THR A 232 4.22 -7.75 18.21
C THR A 232 5.33 -7.29 19.15
N GLU A 233 4.97 -6.73 20.31
CA GLU A 233 5.91 -6.30 21.34
C GLU A 233 6.77 -7.46 21.87
N ALA A 234 6.14 -8.60 22.12
CA ALA A 234 6.85 -9.81 22.56
C ALA A 234 7.85 -10.32 21.49
N ALA A 235 7.47 -10.25 20.21
CA ALA A 235 8.38 -10.62 19.11
C ALA A 235 9.57 -9.66 19.01
N ILE A 236 9.33 -8.34 19.13
CA ILE A 236 10.39 -7.32 19.16
C ILE A 236 11.33 -7.59 20.32
N ALA A 237 10.83 -7.71 21.54
CA ALA A 237 11.63 -7.94 22.75
C ALA A 237 12.44 -9.25 22.71
N LYS A 238 11.95 -10.26 21.99
CA LYS A 238 12.66 -11.54 21.80
C LYS A 238 13.79 -11.43 20.78
N THR A 239 13.68 -10.51 19.81
CA THR A 239 14.64 -10.38 18.71
C THR A 239 15.80 -9.46 19.08
N PHE A 240 15.57 -8.48 19.95
CA PHE A 240 16.55 -7.53 20.49
C PHE A 240 16.92 -7.86 21.93
#